data_228b0723d5331e11de00e102ae7018f0
#
_entry.id   228b0723d5331e11de00e102ae7018f0
#
_cell.length_a   1.000
_cell.length_b   1.000
_cell.length_c   1.000
_cell.angle_alpha   90.00
_cell.angle_beta   90.00
_cell.angle_gamma   90.00
#
_symmetry.space_group_name_H-M   'P 1'
#
loop_
_entity.id
_entity.type
_entity.pdbx_description
1 polymer ?
#
loop_
_entity_poly.entity_id
_entity_poly.type
_entity_poly.pdbx_seq_one_letter_code
_entity_poly.pdbx_strand_id
1 'polypeptide(L)'
;MQVQATAKWVRVPPRKARLVAEVVQGMPVTEALSVLSFMTQAAAGDVGKVVRSAAANAENNFNLDRDRLQLLRVDVDGGPIIKRFRPRARGSSYSIFKRTCHLRAVVEDNLDRPTRQRARAPRPAVAASDPAASVDDEEE
;
A
#
# COMPACT_ATOMS: atom_id res chain seq x y z
N MET A 1 -8.75 12.76 15.46
CA MET A 1 -7.50 12.59 16.24
C MET A 1 -6.42 12.01 15.33
N GLN A 2 -5.16 12.47 15.42
CA GLN A 2 -4.07 11.97 14.54
C GLN A 2 -3.15 11.02 15.30
N VAL A 3 -2.88 9.86 14.70
CA VAL A 3 -1.97 8.83 15.24
C VAL A 3 -0.89 8.55 14.20
N GLN A 4 0.34 8.31 14.66
CA GLN A 4 1.47 8.10 13.77
C GLN A 4 2.27 6.85 14.12
N ALA A 5 2.90 6.27 13.08
CA ALA A 5 3.94 5.27 13.22
C ALA A 5 5.15 5.64 12.37
N THR A 6 6.34 5.35 12.88
CA THR A 6 7.60 5.69 12.19
C THR A 6 8.50 4.48 12.09
N ALA A 7 9.00 4.21 10.88
CA ALA A 7 10.08 3.25 10.62
C ALA A 7 11.34 3.99 10.19
N LYS A 8 12.45 3.75 10.91
CA LYS A 8 13.75 4.37 10.64
C LYS A 8 14.66 3.41 9.86
N TRP A 9 15.55 3.98 9.01
CA TRP A 9 16.60 3.27 8.27
C TRP A 9 16.11 2.13 7.36
N VAL A 10 14.95 2.34 6.73
CA VAL A 10 14.43 1.42 5.73
C VAL A 10 15.38 1.40 4.52
N ARG A 11 15.77 0.21 4.06
CA ARG A 11 16.75 0.04 2.98
C ARG A 11 16.17 0.23 1.58
N VAL A 12 15.38 1.30 1.43
CA VAL A 12 14.78 1.71 0.15
C VAL A 12 15.19 3.16 -0.13
N PRO A 13 15.55 3.51 -1.37
CA PRO A 13 15.81 4.90 -1.74
C PRO A 13 14.54 5.75 -1.58
N PRO A 14 14.63 6.98 -1.02
CA PRO A 14 13.46 7.82 -0.74
C PRO A 14 12.63 8.14 -2.00
N ARG A 15 13.27 8.33 -3.16
CA ARG A 15 12.55 8.56 -4.44
C ARG A 15 11.58 7.43 -4.79
N LYS A 16 11.98 6.16 -4.56
CA LYS A 16 11.11 5.01 -4.84
C LYS A 16 9.97 4.88 -3.83
N ALA A 17 10.25 5.20 -2.56
CA ALA A 17 9.23 5.17 -1.53
C ALA A 17 8.18 6.28 -1.70
N ARG A 18 8.57 7.49 -2.18
CA ARG A 18 7.64 8.60 -2.43
C ARG A 18 6.59 8.27 -3.49
N LEU A 19 6.99 7.60 -4.57
CA LEU A 19 6.04 7.17 -5.61
C LEU A 19 4.92 6.29 -5.05
N VAL A 20 5.26 5.40 -4.12
CA VAL A 20 4.27 4.54 -3.45
C VAL A 20 3.43 5.34 -2.46
N ALA A 21 4.06 6.24 -1.70
CA ALA A 21 3.38 7.10 -0.72
C ALA A 21 2.30 7.98 -1.37
N GLU A 22 2.60 8.59 -2.52
CA GLU A 22 1.67 9.45 -3.28
C GLU A 22 0.39 8.72 -3.70
N VAL A 23 0.49 7.42 -4.04
CA VAL A 23 -0.67 6.64 -4.48
C VAL A 23 -1.67 6.38 -3.36
N VAL A 24 -1.18 6.19 -2.13
CA VAL A 24 -2.03 5.77 -1.00
C VAL A 24 -2.48 6.91 -0.09
N GLN A 25 -1.94 8.12 -0.27
CA GLN A 25 -2.33 9.29 0.51
C GLN A 25 -3.81 9.63 0.34
N GLY A 26 -4.50 9.95 1.43
CA GLY A 26 -5.90 10.33 1.42
C GLY A 26 -6.89 9.17 1.27
N MET A 27 -6.42 7.92 1.23
CA MET A 27 -7.30 6.74 1.14
C MET A 27 -7.70 6.23 2.53
N PRO A 28 -8.86 5.55 2.67
CA PRO A 28 -9.15 4.75 3.85
C PRO A 28 -8.06 3.71 4.09
N VAL A 29 -7.71 3.45 5.34
CA VAL A 29 -6.58 2.55 5.69
C VAL A 29 -6.79 1.13 5.13
N THR A 30 -8.02 0.62 5.14
CA THR A 30 -8.38 -0.69 4.61
C THR A 30 -8.12 -0.80 3.09
N GLU A 31 -8.50 0.23 2.33
CA GLU A 31 -8.25 0.31 0.89
C GLU A 31 -6.75 0.51 0.60
N ALA A 32 -6.09 1.40 1.34
CA ALA A 32 -4.65 1.65 1.18
C ALA A 32 -3.83 0.37 1.37
N LEU A 33 -4.14 -0.45 2.38
CA LEU A 33 -3.47 -1.73 2.60
C LEU A 33 -3.75 -2.74 1.48
N SER A 34 -4.96 -2.76 0.94
CA SER A 34 -5.31 -3.60 -0.21
C SER A 34 -4.53 -3.18 -1.46
N VAL A 35 -4.49 -1.88 -1.76
CA VAL A 35 -3.71 -1.34 -2.89
C VAL A 35 -2.23 -1.68 -2.75
N LEU A 36 -1.64 -1.45 -1.56
CA LEU A 36 -0.23 -1.76 -1.29
C LEU A 36 0.11 -3.24 -1.44
N SER A 37 -0.83 -4.15 -1.16
CA SER A 37 -0.61 -5.59 -1.31
C SER A 37 -0.52 -6.04 -2.78
N PHE A 38 -1.19 -5.32 -3.70
CA PHE A 38 -1.17 -5.61 -5.14
C PHE A 38 -0.11 -4.84 -5.92
N MET A 39 0.53 -3.84 -5.29
CA MET A 39 1.61 -3.08 -5.94
C MET A 39 2.85 -3.93 -6.16
N THR A 40 3.44 -3.84 -7.37
CA THR A 40 4.67 -4.57 -7.75
C THR A 40 5.95 -3.95 -7.19
N GLN A 41 5.89 -2.71 -6.70
CA GLN A 41 7.06 -2.00 -6.17
C GLN A 41 7.50 -2.59 -4.82
N ALA A 42 8.78 -2.93 -4.69
CA ALA A 42 9.34 -3.44 -3.44
C ALA A 42 9.12 -2.51 -2.22
N ALA A 43 9.04 -1.18 -2.44
CA ALA A 43 8.77 -0.21 -1.40
C ALA A 43 7.35 -0.35 -0.79
N ALA A 44 6.40 -0.92 -1.54
CA ALA A 44 5.01 -1.08 -1.09
C ALA A 44 4.90 -1.95 0.17
N GLY A 45 5.69 -3.03 0.22
CA GLY A 45 5.72 -3.90 1.40
C GLY A 45 6.18 -3.18 2.68
N ASP A 46 7.20 -2.31 2.57
CA ASP A 46 7.71 -1.57 3.73
C ASP A 46 6.76 -0.44 4.14
N VAL A 47 6.19 0.30 3.17
CA VAL A 47 5.13 1.30 3.44
C VAL A 47 3.92 0.64 4.08
N GLY A 48 3.47 -0.52 3.57
CA GLY A 48 2.34 -1.26 4.13
C GLY A 48 2.54 -1.70 5.58
N LYS A 49 3.77 -2.08 5.97
CA LYS A 49 4.09 -2.39 7.37
C LYS A 49 3.91 -1.17 8.28
N VAL A 50 4.38 0.01 7.83
CA VAL A 50 4.27 1.25 8.62
C VAL A 50 2.81 1.69 8.75
N VAL A 51 2.02 1.62 7.66
CA VAL A 51 0.59 1.93 7.69
C VAL A 51 -0.17 0.98 8.62
N ARG A 52 0.13 -0.33 8.55
CA ARG A 52 -0.47 -1.33 9.46
C ARG A 52 -0.12 -1.06 10.92
N SER A 53 1.12 -0.65 11.20
CA SER A 53 1.56 -0.27 12.54
C SER A 53 0.83 1.00 13.04
N ALA A 54 0.62 1.99 12.17
CA ALA A 54 -0.14 3.19 12.51
C ALA A 54 -1.61 2.87 12.84
N ALA A 55 -2.25 1.99 12.05
CA ALA A 55 -3.59 1.52 12.32
C ALA A 55 -3.69 0.76 13.64
N ALA A 56 -2.76 -0.17 13.91
CA ALA A 56 -2.71 -0.90 15.17
C ALA A 56 -2.49 0.03 16.39
N ASN A 57 -1.67 1.07 16.24
CA ASN A 57 -1.51 2.08 17.29
C ASN A 57 -2.81 2.85 17.55
N ALA A 58 -3.58 3.15 16.50
CA ALA A 58 -4.87 3.83 16.62
C ALA A 58 -5.91 2.93 17.32
N GLU A 59 -5.98 1.67 16.97
CA GLU A 59 -6.87 0.69 17.59
C GLU A 59 -6.51 0.44 19.07
N ASN A 60 -5.25 0.08 19.34
CA ASN A 60 -4.84 -0.39 20.67
C ASN A 60 -4.66 0.73 21.70
N ASN A 61 -4.17 1.90 21.28
CA ASN A 61 -3.85 2.98 22.22
C ASN A 61 -4.99 3.98 22.38
N PHE A 62 -5.82 4.14 21.34
CA PHE A 62 -6.85 5.17 21.31
C PHE A 62 -8.27 4.60 21.07
N ASN A 63 -8.42 3.28 20.97
CA ASN A 63 -9.70 2.58 20.75
C ASN A 63 -10.48 3.14 19.55
N LEU A 64 -9.78 3.50 18.46
CA LEU A 64 -10.39 4.01 17.25
C LEU A 64 -10.79 2.85 16.32
N ASP A 65 -11.93 2.99 15.65
CA ASP A 65 -12.43 2.00 14.69
C ASP A 65 -11.55 2.02 13.42
N ARG A 66 -11.01 0.89 13.05
CA ARG A 66 -10.14 0.74 11.88
C ARG A 66 -10.81 1.15 10.56
N ASP A 67 -12.11 0.89 10.43
CA ASP A 67 -12.86 1.20 9.21
C ASP A 67 -13.11 2.70 9.02
N ARG A 68 -12.97 3.49 10.09
CA ARG A 68 -13.06 4.95 10.07
C ARG A 68 -11.72 5.63 9.86
N LEU A 69 -10.61 4.88 9.97
CA LEU A 69 -9.28 5.45 9.82
C LEU A 69 -8.99 5.80 8.36
N GLN A 70 -8.48 7.02 8.18
CA GLN A 70 -7.98 7.51 6.89
C GLN A 70 -6.49 7.77 6.98
N LEU A 71 -5.75 7.38 5.95
CA LEU A 71 -4.34 7.67 5.80
C LEU A 71 -4.18 9.13 5.32
N LEU A 72 -3.88 10.03 6.23
CA LEU A 72 -3.74 11.46 5.92
C LEU A 72 -2.53 11.69 5.02
N ARG A 73 -1.36 11.19 5.42
CA ARG A 73 -0.11 11.33 4.66
C ARG A 73 0.90 10.26 5.04
N VAL A 74 1.83 10.03 4.12
CA VAL A 74 3.04 9.23 4.36
C VAL A 74 4.24 10.10 4.06
N ASP A 75 4.94 10.54 5.11
CA ASP A 75 6.16 11.34 4.98
C ASP A 75 7.34 10.41 4.70
N VAL A 76 8.17 10.77 3.72
CA VAL A 76 9.35 10.01 3.33
C VAL A 76 10.57 10.91 3.37
N ASP A 77 11.36 10.74 4.41
CA ASP A 77 12.59 11.50 4.64
C ASP A 77 13.83 10.72 4.21
N GLY A 78 14.90 11.43 3.84
CA GLY A 78 16.18 10.81 3.52
C GLY A 78 16.87 10.30 4.77
N GLY A 79 17.29 9.02 4.74
CA GLY A 79 18.10 8.42 5.79
C GLY A 79 19.60 8.43 5.48
N PRO A 80 20.44 7.88 6.37
CA PRO A 80 21.88 7.78 6.17
C PRO A 80 22.21 6.93 4.93
N ILE A 81 23.30 7.30 4.27
CA ILE A 81 23.79 6.58 3.10
C ILE A 81 24.88 5.61 3.53
N ILE A 82 24.66 4.32 3.29
CA ILE A 82 25.65 3.27 3.57
C ILE A 82 26.60 3.17 2.38
N LYS A 83 27.81 3.64 2.56
CA LYS A 83 28.86 3.59 1.52
C LYS A 83 29.47 2.20 1.44
N ARG A 84 29.60 1.65 0.23
CA ARG A 84 30.29 0.40 -0.08
C ARG A 84 31.19 0.65 -1.29
N PHE A 85 32.17 -0.18 -1.50
CA PHE A 85 33.04 -0.11 -2.67
C PHE A 85 32.97 -1.40 -3.49
N ARG A 86 33.23 -1.28 -4.76
CA ARG A 86 33.36 -2.40 -5.69
C ARG A 86 34.70 -2.32 -6.37
N PRO A 87 35.55 -3.34 -6.23
CA PRO A 87 36.85 -3.40 -6.96
C PRO A 87 36.61 -3.47 -8.47
N ARG A 88 37.45 -2.80 -9.21
CA ARG A 88 37.48 -2.77 -10.68
C ARG A 88 38.85 -3.13 -11.21
N ALA A 89 38.97 -3.25 -12.57
CA ALA A 89 40.22 -3.51 -13.23
C ALA A 89 41.30 -2.48 -12.87
N ARG A 90 42.55 -2.87 -12.95
CA ARG A 90 43.75 -2.05 -12.68
C ARG A 90 43.82 -1.50 -11.24
N GLY A 91 43.29 -2.24 -10.26
CA GLY A 91 43.35 -1.83 -8.83
C GLY A 91 42.47 -0.62 -8.47
N SER A 92 41.62 -0.14 -9.39
CA SER A 92 40.66 0.94 -9.08
C SER A 92 39.48 0.44 -8.29
N SER A 93 38.78 1.34 -7.59
CA SER A 93 37.56 1.04 -6.86
C SER A 93 36.48 2.09 -7.12
N TYR A 94 35.21 1.65 -7.21
CA TYR A 94 34.06 2.53 -7.33
C TYR A 94 33.18 2.45 -6.10
N SER A 95 32.72 3.61 -5.63
CA SER A 95 31.81 3.71 -4.48
C SER A 95 30.38 3.32 -4.86
N ILE A 96 29.75 2.50 -4.02
CA ILE A 96 28.34 2.12 -4.12
C ILE A 96 27.60 2.75 -2.94
N PHE A 97 26.57 3.55 -3.23
CA PHE A 97 25.73 4.19 -2.22
C PHE A 97 24.44 3.41 -2.04
N LYS A 98 24.29 2.73 -0.89
CA LYS A 98 23.02 2.14 -0.46
C LYS A 98 22.26 3.19 0.31
N ARG A 99 21.30 3.85 -0.35
CA ARG A 99 20.48 4.90 0.24
C ARG A 99 19.37 4.27 1.10
N THR A 100 19.11 4.88 2.25
CA THR A 100 18.00 4.51 3.15
C THR A 100 17.01 5.67 3.26
N CYS A 101 15.83 5.40 3.80
CA CYS A 101 14.82 6.39 4.11
C CYS A 101 14.20 6.16 5.49
N HIS A 102 13.53 7.19 5.98
CA HIS A 102 12.64 7.13 7.12
C HIS A 102 11.21 7.26 6.62
N LEU A 103 10.33 6.40 7.09
CA LEU A 103 8.91 6.40 6.73
C LEU A 103 8.11 6.77 7.96
N ARG A 104 7.18 7.72 7.81
CA ARG A 104 6.22 8.09 8.84
C ARG A 104 4.82 8.07 8.23
N ALA A 105 3.95 7.21 8.69
CA ALA A 105 2.55 7.21 8.32
C ALA A 105 1.73 7.92 9.41
N VAL A 106 0.87 8.83 8.99
CA VAL A 106 -0.07 9.56 9.84
C VAL A 106 -1.47 9.15 9.44
N VAL A 107 -2.21 8.57 10.37
CA VAL A 107 -3.61 8.21 10.22
C VAL A 107 -4.49 9.12 11.07
N GLU A 108 -5.67 9.42 10.57
CA GLU A 108 -6.64 10.27 11.24
C GLU A 108 -7.99 9.56 11.31
N ASP A 109 -8.68 9.74 12.43
CA ASP A 109 -10.07 9.34 12.56
C ASP A 109 -10.96 10.43 11.94
N ASN A 110 -11.69 10.07 10.92
CA ASN A 110 -12.52 10.97 10.14
C ASN A 110 -14.01 10.71 10.43
N LEU A 111 -14.51 11.36 11.47
CA LEU A 111 -15.92 11.26 11.88
C LEU A 111 -16.88 11.92 10.86
N ASP A 112 -16.39 12.85 10.02
CA ASP A 112 -17.25 13.73 9.21
C ASP A 112 -17.08 13.60 7.69
N ARG A 113 -16.18 12.75 7.19
CA ARG A 113 -16.12 12.52 5.75
C ARG A 113 -17.01 11.35 5.36
N PRO A 114 -18.05 11.59 4.54
CA PRO A 114 -18.80 10.49 3.98
C PRO A 114 -17.79 9.59 3.25
N THR A 115 -17.68 8.34 3.68
CA THR A 115 -16.97 7.31 2.96
C THR A 115 -17.38 7.44 1.51
N ARG A 116 -16.44 7.77 0.62
CA ARG A 116 -16.71 7.79 -0.82
C ARG A 116 -17.00 6.34 -1.20
N GLN A 117 -18.24 5.92 -0.92
CA GLN A 117 -18.76 4.67 -1.41
C GLN A 117 -18.62 4.79 -2.93
N ARG A 118 -17.58 4.16 -3.46
CA ARG A 118 -17.56 3.82 -4.86
C ARG A 118 -18.86 3.05 -5.07
N ALA A 119 -19.82 3.73 -5.69
CA ALA A 119 -21.02 3.08 -6.17
C ALA A 119 -20.52 1.85 -6.94
N ARG A 120 -20.71 0.68 -6.32
CA ARG A 120 -20.40 -0.60 -6.94
C ARG A 120 -21.29 -0.65 -8.16
N ALA A 121 -20.70 -0.39 -9.33
CA ALA A 121 -21.42 -0.53 -10.58
C ALA A 121 -22.14 -1.87 -10.54
N PRO A 122 -23.46 -1.93 -10.80
CA PRO A 122 -24.19 -3.18 -10.78
C PRO A 122 -23.48 -4.13 -11.77
N ARG A 123 -23.05 -5.28 -11.27
CA ARG A 123 -22.51 -6.34 -12.14
C ARG A 123 -23.59 -6.61 -13.17
N PRO A 124 -23.29 -6.56 -14.50
CA PRO A 124 -24.25 -7.00 -15.48
C PRO A 124 -24.67 -8.42 -15.12
N ALA A 125 -25.97 -8.63 -14.95
CA ALA A 125 -26.52 -9.95 -14.73
C ALA A 125 -26.04 -10.83 -15.90
N VAL A 126 -25.26 -11.86 -15.56
CA VAL A 126 -24.93 -12.92 -16.51
C VAL A 126 -26.26 -13.55 -16.85
N ALA A 127 -26.75 -13.32 -18.08
CA ALA A 127 -27.92 -14.00 -18.58
C ALA A 127 -27.65 -15.51 -18.51
N ALA A 128 -28.45 -16.18 -17.70
CA ALA A 128 -28.46 -17.62 -17.66
C ALA A 128 -28.88 -18.09 -19.08
N SER A 129 -27.92 -18.65 -19.83
CA SER A 129 -28.20 -19.38 -21.04
C SER A 129 -28.79 -20.72 -20.61
N ASP A 130 -30.07 -20.90 -20.85
CA ASP A 130 -30.79 -22.16 -20.70
C ASP A 130 -30.15 -23.25 -21.57
N PRO A 131 -29.81 -24.42 -20.99
CA PRO A 131 -29.52 -25.60 -21.78
C PRO A 131 -30.79 -26.45 -21.87
N ALA A 132 -31.64 -26.19 -22.82
CA ALA A 132 -32.75 -27.09 -23.18
C ALA A 132 -32.98 -27.07 -24.68
N ALA A 133 -32.34 -27.93 -25.39
CA ALA A 133 -32.83 -28.43 -26.69
C ALA A 133 -32.64 -29.93 -26.68
N SER A 134 -33.76 -30.57 -26.51
CA SER A 134 -34.12 -31.96 -26.66
C SER A 134 -33.43 -32.67 -27.84
N VAL A 135 -32.91 -33.84 -27.49
CA VAL A 135 -32.61 -34.92 -28.46
C VAL A 135 -33.95 -35.58 -28.79
N ASP A 136 -34.39 -35.45 -29.98
CA ASP A 136 -35.43 -36.33 -30.54
C ASP A 136 -34.73 -37.47 -31.31
N ASP A 137 -35.03 -38.67 -30.84
CA ASP A 137 -34.78 -39.92 -31.50
C ASP A 137 -35.55 -39.97 -32.83
N GLU A 138 -34.94 -40.43 -33.89
CA GLU A 138 -35.65 -41.21 -34.92
C GLU A 138 -34.70 -42.22 -35.54
N GLU A 139 -35.21 -43.45 -35.42
CA GLU A 139 -34.81 -44.70 -36.06
C GLU A 139 -34.86 -44.59 -37.60
N GLU A 140 -33.91 -45.22 -38.30
CA GLU A 140 -34.05 -46.31 -39.29
C GLU A 140 -32.67 -46.68 -39.83
#